data_b5753fbf3904cbf89de2bf8c6d48d814
#
_entry.id   b5753fbf3904cbf89de2bf8c6d48d814
#
_cell.length_a   1.000
_cell.length_b   1.000
_cell.length_c   1.000
_cell.angle_alpha   90.00
_cell.angle_beta   90.00
_cell.angle_gamma   90.00
#
_symmetry.space_group_name_H-M   'P 1'
#
loop_
_entity.id
_entity.type
_entity.pdbx_description
1 polymer ?
#
loop_
_entity_poly.entity_id
_entity_poly.type
_entity_poly.pdbx_seq_one_letter_code
_entity_poly.pdbx_strand_id
1 'polypeptide(L)'
;MSFGLGETEPGEIRGGEPGTVPAVAPGHVTFERRELRRILGLYGRKVAAGEWRKVAAGEWRDYAIDFLKDRAVFSVFRRSSEVPIYRIEKNPRLARRQGIYSIISATGLILKRGHELDRVLGVLDKSVRLVVN
;
A
#
# COMPACT_ATOMS: atom_id res chain seq x y z
N MET A 1 -24.70 -10.28 -14.86
CA MET A 1 -24.21 -10.39 -14.43
C MET A 1 -23.61 -10.39 -13.97
N SER A 2 -23.53 -10.27 -13.86
CA SER A 2 -22.84 -10.25 -13.31
C SER A 2 -22.31 -10.53 -12.88
N PHE A 3 -22.16 -10.62 -12.84
CA PHE A 3 -21.51 -10.90 -12.39
C PHE A 3 -21.01 -11.20 -11.72
N GLY A 4 -21.40 -11.76 -11.97
CA GLY A 4 -20.84 -12.24 -10.84
C GLY A 4 -19.85 -11.57 -10.25
N LEU A 5 -19.98 -11.23 -10.66
CA LEU A 5 -19.30 -10.55 -10.20
C LEU A 5 -19.42 -9.86 -9.14
N GLY A 6 -20.35 -9.60 -8.86
CA GLY A 6 -20.54 -8.73 -7.79
C GLY A 6 -19.86 -9.08 -6.58
N GLU A 7 -19.48 -10.27 -6.47
CA GLU A 7 -18.88 -10.72 -5.27
C GLU A 7 -17.56 -10.12 -5.03
N THR A 8 -16.84 -9.72 -6.03
CA THR A 8 -15.54 -9.12 -5.82
C THR A 8 -15.61 -7.66 -6.07
N GLU A 9 -15.01 -6.86 -5.23
CA GLU A 9 -14.96 -5.45 -5.47
C GLU A 9 -14.07 -5.15 -6.64
N PRO A 10 -14.53 -4.32 -7.59
CA PRO A 10 -13.69 -3.97 -8.73
C PRO A 10 -12.41 -3.32 -8.25
N GLY A 11 -11.31 -3.75 -8.81
CA GLY A 11 -10.04 -3.14 -8.54
C GLY A 11 -9.26 -3.69 -7.39
N GLU A 12 -9.79 -4.68 -6.69
CA GLU A 12 -9.07 -5.26 -5.57
C GLU A 12 -8.30 -6.48 -6.01
N ILE A 13 -7.03 -6.57 -5.60
CA ILE A 13 -6.18 -7.74 -5.83
C ILE A 13 -5.43 -8.05 -4.54
N ARG A 14 -5.46 -9.30 -4.15
CA ARG A 14 -4.69 -9.78 -3.00
C ARG A 14 -3.78 -10.90 -3.45
N GLY A 15 -2.75 -11.15 -2.66
CA GLY A 15 -1.85 -12.26 -2.92
C GLY A 15 -0.51 -11.86 -3.44
N GLY A 16 -0.32 -10.62 -3.76
CA GLY A 16 0.99 -10.09 -3.98
C GLY A 16 1.72 -10.53 -5.22
N GLU A 17 1.08 -10.59 -6.35
CA GLU A 17 1.80 -10.84 -7.59
C GLU A 17 2.34 -9.53 -8.14
N PRO A 18 3.67 -9.34 -8.07
CA PRO A 18 4.24 -8.08 -8.56
C PRO A 18 3.96 -7.90 -10.04
N GLY A 19 3.67 -6.68 -10.41
CA GLY A 19 3.38 -6.38 -11.79
C GLY A 19 1.92 -6.53 -12.19
N THR A 20 1.11 -7.14 -11.34
CA THR A 20 -0.31 -7.28 -11.62
C THR A 20 -1.04 -6.03 -11.16
N VAL A 21 -1.83 -5.46 -12.06
CA VAL A 21 -2.59 -4.25 -11.76
C VAL A 21 -4.08 -4.59 -11.83
N PRO A 22 -4.85 -4.23 -10.81
CA PRO A 22 -6.28 -4.56 -10.83
C PRO A 22 -7.02 -3.78 -11.90
N ALA A 23 -8.14 -4.33 -12.31
CA ALA A 23 -9.02 -3.63 -13.21
C ALA A 23 -9.57 -2.38 -12.51
N VAL A 24 -9.78 -1.33 -13.28
CA VAL A 24 -10.18 -0.04 -12.73
C VAL A 24 -11.55 0.34 -13.28
N ALA A 25 -12.47 0.66 -12.38
CA ALA A 25 -13.76 1.19 -12.78
C ALA A 25 -13.58 2.64 -13.21
N PRO A 26 -14.34 3.08 -14.21
CA PRO A 26 -14.23 4.48 -14.65
C PRO A 26 -14.45 5.46 -13.50
N GLY A 27 -13.62 6.49 -13.45
CA GLY A 27 -13.73 7.52 -12.42
C GLY A 27 -13.07 7.20 -11.12
N HIS A 28 -12.49 6.02 -10.98
CA HIS A 28 -11.78 5.67 -9.74
C HIS A 28 -10.37 6.22 -9.76
N VAL A 29 -9.84 6.49 -8.57
CA VAL A 29 -8.47 6.92 -8.40
C VAL A 29 -7.56 5.70 -8.49
N THR A 30 -6.45 5.84 -9.22
CA THR A 30 -5.51 4.74 -9.39
C THR A 30 -4.12 5.18 -8.98
N PHE A 31 -3.27 4.21 -8.66
CA PHE A 31 -1.83 4.47 -8.62
C PHE A 31 -1.31 4.41 -10.05
N GLU A 32 -0.46 5.37 -10.39
CA GLU A 32 0.24 5.33 -11.66
C GLU A 32 1.28 4.22 -11.62
N ARG A 33 1.72 3.79 -12.82
CA ARG A 33 2.73 2.74 -12.90
C ARG A 33 3.99 3.10 -12.12
N ARG A 34 4.40 4.34 -12.20
CA ARG A 34 5.58 4.81 -11.48
C ARG A 34 5.37 4.69 -9.97
N GLU A 35 4.20 5.05 -9.51
CA GLU A 35 3.88 4.97 -8.09
C GLU A 35 3.88 3.52 -7.60
N LEU A 36 3.23 2.65 -8.37
CA LEU A 36 3.20 1.23 -7.99
C LEU A 36 4.60 0.63 -7.98
N ARG A 37 5.43 1.03 -8.93
CA ARG A 37 6.80 0.52 -8.97
C ARG A 37 7.56 0.89 -7.71
N ARG A 38 7.36 2.11 -7.22
CA ARG A 38 8.02 2.55 -5.99
C ARG A 38 7.50 1.82 -4.77
N ILE A 39 6.18 1.67 -4.69
CA ILE A 39 5.57 0.99 -3.55
C ILE A 39 5.96 -0.48 -3.54
N LEU A 40 5.89 -1.14 -4.68
CA LEU A 40 6.25 -2.56 -4.76
C LEU A 40 7.73 -2.78 -4.53
N GLY A 41 8.56 -1.81 -4.91
CA GLY A 41 9.98 -1.88 -4.61
C GLY A 41 10.23 -1.86 -3.11
N LEU A 42 9.55 -0.98 -2.39
CA LEU A 42 9.64 -0.95 -0.94
C LEU A 42 9.11 -2.25 -0.33
N TYR A 43 7.98 -2.73 -0.82
CA TYR A 43 7.41 -3.97 -0.34
C TYR A 43 8.40 -5.12 -0.49
N GLY A 44 9.04 -5.21 -1.65
CA GLY A 44 10.03 -6.27 -1.89
C GLY A 44 11.20 -6.19 -0.94
N ARG A 45 11.70 -4.99 -0.68
CA ARG A 45 12.82 -4.82 0.27
C ARG A 45 12.41 -5.22 1.69
N LYS A 46 11.19 -4.88 2.09
CA LYS A 46 10.71 -5.24 3.42
C LYS A 46 10.54 -6.75 3.58
N VAL A 47 10.00 -7.40 2.55
CA VAL A 47 9.85 -8.84 2.58
C VAL A 47 11.20 -9.52 2.66
N ALA A 48 12.15 -9.07 1.84
CA ALA A 48 13.48 -9.65 1.83
C ALA A 48 14.19 -9.45 3.16
N ALA A 49 14.05 -8.27 3.76
CA ALA A 49 14.69 -7.99 5.04
C ALA A 49 14.11 -8.86 6.15
N GLY A 50 12.79 -9.04 6.16
CA GLY A 50 12.16 -9.89 7.16
C GLY A 50 12.58 -11.32 7.02
N GLU A 51 12.63 -11.81 5.80
CA GLU A 51 13.05 -13.17 5.53
C GLU A 51 14.49 -13.40 5.99
N TRP A 52 15.34 -12.47 5.67
CA TRP A 52 16.76 -12.56 6.01
C TRP A 52 17.01 -12.61 7.50
N ARG A 53 16.31 -11.78 8.22
CA ARG A 53 16.62 -11.57 9.61
C ARG A 53 15.71 -12.31 10.56
N LYS A 54 14.65 -12.86 10.02
CA LYS A 54 13.64 -13.54 10.84
C LYS A 54 13.13 -12.64 11.96
N VAL A 55 13.09 -11.35 11.69
CA VAL A 55 12.57 -10.40 12.65
C VAL A 55 11.07 -10.39 12.55
N ALA A 56 10.41 -10.69 13.64
CA ALA A 56 8.96 -10.80 13.62
C ALA A 56 8.30 -9.46 13.31
N ALA A 57 8.78 -8.42 13.94
CA ALA A 57 8.19 -7.12 13.75
C ALA A 57 8.47 -6.63 12.34
N GLY A 58 7.44 -6.23 11.65
CA GLY A 58 7.60 -5.68 10.34
C GLY A 58 7.66 -6.68 9.21
N GLU A 59 7.34 -7.91 9.50
CA GLU A 59 7.26 -8.89 8.41
C GLU A 59 6.07 -8.55 7.52
N TRP A 60 6.36 -8.27 6.28
CA TRP A 60 5.32 -7.99 5.30
C TRP A 60 5.12 -9.25 4.48
N ARG A 61 3.92 -9.80 4.51
CA ARG A 61 3.66 -11.08 3.88
C ARG A 61 2.62 -11.03 2.79
N ASP A 62 1.80 -9.99 2.77
CA ASP A 62 0.71 -9.95 1.81
C ASP A 62 0.33 -8.50 1.59
N TYR A 63 -0.27 -8.23 0.44
CA TYR A 63 -0.76 -6.90 0.15
C TYR A 63 -2.05 -6.97 -0.64
N ALA A 64 -2.77 -5.85 -0.65
CA ALA A 64 -3.97 -5.69 -1.45
C ALA A 64 -3.96 -4.30 -2.06
N ILE A 65 -4.49 -4.19 -3.26
CA ILE A 65 -4.59 -2.91 -3.94
C ILE A 65 -6.05 -2.65 -4.24
N ASP A 66 -6.53 -1.47 -3.81
CA ASP A 66 -7.90 -1.05 -4.06
C ASP A 66 -7.91 0.28 -4.78
N PHE A 67 -8.65 0.36 -5.87
CA PHE A 67 -8.86 1.61 -6.61
C PHE A 67 -10.30 2.06 -6.37
N LEU A 68 -10.47 3.11 -5.57
CA LEU A 68 -11.79 3.58 -5.16
C LEU A 68 -12.11 4.92 -5.81
N LYS A 69 -13.30 5.43 -5.55
CA LYS A 69 -13.71 6.69 -6.17
C LYS A 69 -12.90 7.87 -5.71
N ASP A 70 -12.53 7.89 -4.43
CA ASP A 70 -11.83 9.05 -3.86
C ASP A 70 -10.36 8.79 -3.59
N ARG A 71 -9.93 7.53 -3.63
CA ARG A 71 -8.54 7.24 -3.28
C ARG A 71 -8.12 5.88 -3.81
N ALA A 72 -6.82 5.70 -3.90
CA ALA A 72 -6.20 4.41 -4.16
C ALA A 72 -5.51 3.97 -2.87
N VAL A 73 -5.57 2.69 -2.55
CA VAL A 73 -5.05 2.17 -1.29
C VAL A 73 -4.20 0.94 -1.55
N PHE A 74 -2.99 0.95 -1.00
CA PHE A 74 -2.11 -0.21 -0.98
C PHE A 74 -2.02 -0.65 0.47
N SER A 75 -2.59 -1.81 0.78
CA SER A 75 -2.65 -2.32 2.15
C SER A 75 -1.61 -3.41 2.33
N VAL A 76 -0.89 -3.38 3.44
CA VAL A 76 0.16 -4.34 3.75
C VAL A 76 -0.24 -5.12 4.98
N PHE A 77 -0.09 -6.44 4.91
CA PHE A 77 -0.52 -7.33 5.97
C PHE A 77 0.63 -8.18 6.46
N ARG A 78 0.59 -8.49 7.73
CA ARG A 78 1.46 -9.51 8.29
C ARG A 78 0.91 -10.89 7.96
N ARG A 79 -0.40 -11.03 7.95
CA ARG A 79 -1.11 -12.24 7.52
C ARG A 79 -2.33 -11.81 6.74
N SER A 80 -2.73 -12.64 5.79
CA SER A 80 -3.81 -12.25 4.90
C SER A 80 -5.16 -12.07 5.60
N SER A 81 -5.34 -12.68 6.77
CA SER A 81 -6.60 -12.60 7.50
C SER A 81 -6.63 -11.47 8.52
N GLU A 82 -5.56 -10.72 8.64
CA GLU A 82 -5.46 -9.67 9.65
C GLU A 82 -5.84 -8.31 9.09
N VAL A 83 -6.00 -7.37 10.02
CA VAL A 83 -6.11 -5.97 9.67
C VAL A 83 -4.76 -5.51 9.09
N PRO A 84 -4.76 -4.66 8.08
CA PRO A 84 -3.49 -4.18 7.52
C PRO A 84 -2.63 -3.51 8.58
N ILE A 85 -1.33 -3.81 8.56
CA ILE A 85 -0.41 -3.13 9.47
C ILE A 85 -0.13 -1.71 8.99
N TYR A 86 -0.15 -1.49 7.68
CA TYR A 86 -0.01 -0.16 7.10
C TYR A 86 -0.88 -0.06 5.87
N ARG A 87 -1.35 1.14 5.59
CA ARG A 87 -2.00 1.47 4.33
C ARG A 87 -1.29 2.68 3.73
N ILE A 88 -0.99 2.59 2.46
CA ILE A 88 -0.44 3.69 1.68
C ILE A 88 -1.58 4.20 0.82
N GLU A 89 -2.00 5.44 1.05
CA GLU A 89 -3.17 5.99 0.37
C GLU A 89 -2.78 7.14 -0.52
N LYS A 90 -3.42 7.21 -1.68
CA LYS A 90 -3.32 8.32 -2.60
C LYS A 90 -4.69 8.96 -2.69
N ASN A 91 -4.81 10.22 -2.24
CA ASN A 91 -6.07 10.93 -2.26
C ASN A 91 -5.86 12.27 -2.95
N PRO A 92 -6.22 12.39 -4.24
CA PRO A 92 -5.98 13.62 -4.98
C PRO A 92 -6.70 14.84 -4.43
N ARG A 93 -7.78 14.64 -3.69
CA ARG A 93 -8.52 15.77 -3.12
C ARG A 93 -7.70 16.52 -2.08
N LEU A 94 -6.68 15.87 -1.52
CA LEU A 94 -5.85 16.49 -0.48
C LEU A 94 -4.61 17.16 -1.06
N ALA A 95 -4.47 17.17 -2.38
CA ALA A 95 -3.24 17.65 -3.01
C ALA A 95 -2.89 19.07 -2.63
N ARG A 96 -3.89 19.93 -2.45
CA ARG A 96 -3.64 21.35 -2.15
C ARG A 96 -3.48 21.65 -0.69
N ARG A 97 -3.82 20.70 0.18
CA ARG A 97 -3.83 20.98 1.62
C ARG A 97 -2.74 20.25 2.35
N GLN A 98 -2.81 18.95 2.33
CA GLN A 98 -1.98 18.12 3.21
C GLN A 98 -1.06 17.21 2.45
N GLY A 99 -1.27 17.11 1.14
CA GLY A 99 -0.51 16.20 0.33
C GLY A 99 -1.35 15.02 -0.08
N ILE A 100 -1.04 14.52 -1.26
CA ILE A 100 -1.84 13.48 -1.91
C ILE A 100 -1.59 12.10 -1.31
N TYR A 101 -0.41 11.88 -0.72
CA TYR A 101 -0.02 10.55 -0.21
C TYR A 101 -0.02 10.53 1.30
N SER A 102 -0.46 9.41 1.89
CA SER A 102 -0.48 9.22 3.33
C SER A 102 -0.11 7.79 3.67
N ILE A 103 0.54 7.60 4.82
CA ILE A 103 0.76 6.28 5.39
C ILE A 103 0.00 6.22 6.70
N ILE A 104 -0.83 5.20 6.83
CA ILE A 104 -1.74 5.04 7.95
C ILE A 104 -1.44 3.72 8.63
N SER A 105 -1.31 3.74 9.95
CA SER A 105 -1.02 2.54 10.74
C SER A 105 -2.28 1.71 10.94
N ALA A 106 -2.11 0.53 11.53
CA ALA A 106 -3.21 -0.38 11.81
C ALA A 106 -4.29 0.25 12.67
N THR A 107 -3.90 1.19 13.53
CA THR A 107 -4.84 1.84 14.42
C THR A 107 -5.49 3.07 13.81
N GLY A 108 -5.15 3.38 12.56
CA GLY A 108 -5.69 4.56 11.89
C GLY A 108 -4.87 5.82 12.07
N LEU A 109 -3.72 5.72 12.71
CA LEU A 109 -2.85 6.87 12.92
C LEU A 109 -2.12 7.21 11.64
N ILE A 110 -2.14 8.49 11.27
CA ILE A 110 -1.42 8.94 10.08
C ILE A 110 0.04 9.14 10.48
N LEU A 111 0.91 8.31 9.92
CA LEU A 111 2.33 8.34 10.24
C LEU A 111 3.07 9.40 9.44
N LYS A 112 2.64 9.60 8.20
CA LYS A 112 3.27 10.58 7.33
C LYS A 112 2.28 10.97 6.24
N ARG A 113 2.34 12.22 5.83
CA ARG A 113 1.52 12.72 4.73
C ARG A 113 2.35 13.72 3.97
N GLY A 114 2.20 13.75 2.66
CA GLY A 114 2.96 14.67 1.86
C GLY A 114 2.63 14.59 0.39
N HIS A 115 3.33 15.43 -0.38
CA HIS A 115 3.10 15.54 -1.82
C HIS A 115 4.02 14.64 -2.63
N GLU A 116 5.11 14.17 -2.05
CA GLU A 116 6.08 13.35 -2.74
C GLU A 116 6.10 11.96 -2.16
N LEU A 117 5.79 11.00 -3.03
CA LEU A 117 5.65 9.61 -2.59
C LEU A 117 6.92 9.09 -1.95
N ASP A 118 8.08 9.38 -2.55
CA ASP A 118 9.35 8.86 -2.05
C ASP A 118 9.60 9.33 -0.62
N ARG A 119 9.29 10.57 -0.33
CA ARG A 119 9.48 11.09 1.02
C ARG A 119 8.52 10.46 2.01
N VAL A 120 7.29 10.24 1.55
CA VAL A 120 6.29 9.62 2.41
C VAL A 120 6.68 8.18 2.71
N LEU A 121 7.11 7.44 1.68
CA LEU A 121 7.54 6.06 1.87
C LEU A 121 8.80 5.97 2.73
N GLY A 122 9.57 7.02 2.78
CA GLY A 122 10.82 7.03 3.55
C GLY A 122 10.62 6.72 5.02
N VAL A 123 9.45 7.02 5.57
CA VAL A 123 9.22 6.75 6.98
C VAL A 123 9.22 5.25 7.26
N LEU A 124 8.75 4.45 6.32
CA LEU A 124 8.77 3.00 6.46
C LEU A 124 10.16 2.44 6.17
N ASP A 125 10.86 3.04 5.23
CA ASP A 125 12.21 2.62 4.89
C ASP A 125 13.16 2.84 6.06
N LYS A 126 13.01 3.97 6.74
CA LYS A 126 13.83 4.26 7.91
C LYS A 126 13.62 3.24 9.02
N SER A 127 12.40 2.74 9.17
CA SER A 127 12.13 1.72 10.17
C SER A 127 12.95 0.46 9.91
N VAL A 128 13.13 0.10 8.64
CA VAL A 128 13.96 -1.05 8.31
C VAL A 128 15.38 -0.82 8.73
N ARG A 129 15.92 0.36 8.50
CA ARG A 129 17.30 0.65 8.86
C ARG A 129 17.53 0.60 10.36
N LEU A 130 16.57 1.09 11.13
CA LEU A 130 16.71 1.07 12.58
C LEU A 130 16.71 -0.35 13.11
N VAL A 131 15.97 -1.24 12.50
CA VAL A 131 15.93 -2.63 12.91
C VAL A 131 17.24 -3.33 12.55
N VAL A 132 17.84 -2.94 11.44
CA VAL A 132 19.06 -3.57 10.97
C VAL A 132 20.25 -3.27 11.88
N ASN A 133 20.26 -2.12 12.48
CA ASN A 133 21.33 -1.80 13.43
C ASN A 133 21.18 -2.59 14.71
#